data_dbbc395237483d68ce606c024e9092b0
#
_entry.id   dbbc395237483d68ce606c024e9092b0
#
_cell.length_a   1.000
_cell.length_b   1.000
_cell.length_c   1.000
_cell.angle_alpha   90.00
_cell.angle_beta   90.00
_cell.angle_gamma   90.00
#
_symmetry.space_group_name_H-M   'P 1'
#
loop_
_entity.id
_entity.type
_entity.pdbx_description
1 polymer ?
#
loop_
_entity_poly.entity_id
_entity_poly.type
_entity_poly.pdbx_seq_one_letter_code
_entity_poly.pdbx_strand_id
1 'polypeptide(L)'
;RDRAEGLGVEIFPGFAAAEVLYDERGAVKGVATGNMGVGKDGEPTDNFQLGMELHAKYTVFAEGARGHLGKQVIAKFGLDAGKDPQSYGIGIKELWEIDPARHQPGLALHSAGWPLDDATYGGSFLYHMADNKVVVGFVVGLDYQNPWLSPFEEFQRFKTHPNIRWYFEGDPAKGIQPGKRLSYGARAITAGGLLSLPKTVFPGGALVGCDAGYLNAS
;
A
#
# COMPACT_ATOMS: atom_id res chain seq x y z
N ARG A 1 5.82 15.00 2.47
CA ARG A 1 5.67 15.43 3.86
C ARG A 1 5.93 16.93 3.95
N ASP A 2 7.15 17.40 3.74
CA ASP A 2 7.58 18.81 3.92
C ASP A 2 6.70 19.82 3.18
N ARG A 3 6.25 19.46 1.96
CA ARG A 3 5.33 20.31 1.19
C ARG A 3 3.97 20.45 1.87
N ALA A 4 3.45 19.37 2.47
CA ALA A 4 2.17 19.38 3.19
C ALA A 4 2.27 20.22 4.46
N GLU A 5 3.31 20.02 5.26
CA GLU A 5 3.59 20.80 6.46
C GLU A 5 3.76 22.29 6.12
N GLY A 6 4.47 22.62 5.04
CA GLY A 6 4.61 23.98 4.54
C GLY A 6 3.30 24.63 4.05
N LEU A 7 2.25 23.86 3.82
CA LEU A 7 0.89 24.30 3.52
C LEU A 7 -0.04 24.30 4.74
N GLY A 8 0.51 24.11 5.95
CA GLY A 8 -0.25 24.13 7.20
C GLY A 8 -0.92 22.80 7.58
N VAL A 9 -0.53 21.69 6.97
CA VAL A 9 -0.99 20.37 7.37
C VAL A 9 -0.21 19.90 8.58
N GLU A 10 -0.89 19.58 9.66
CA GLU A 10 -0.28 18.96 10.83
C GLU A 10 -0.16 17.45 10.61
N ILE A 11 1.02 16.90 10.89
CA ILE A 11 1.33 15.47 10.70
C ILE A 11 1.78 14.89 12.04
N PHE A 12 1.08 13.87 12.51
CA PHE A 12 1.32 13.21 13.79
C PHE A 12 1.87 11.78 13.60
N PRO A 13 3.18 11.62 13.37
CA PRO A 13 3.76 10.29 13.21
C PRO A 13 3.67 9.49 14.51
N GLY A 14 3.31 8.22 14.40
CA GLY A 14 3.21 7.33 15.56
C GLY A 14 1.88 7.37 16.31
N PHE A 15 0.99 8.29 15.97
CA PHE A 15 -0.36 8.36 16.55
C PHE A 15 -1.34 7.56 15.67
N ALA A 16 -1.64 6.34 16.07
CA ALA A 16 -2.61 5.52 15.37
C ALA A 16 -4.03 5.90 15.78
N ALA A 17 -4.90 6.20 14.80
CA ALA A 17 -6.33 6.31 15.05
C ALA A 17 -6.88 4.92 15.42
N ALA A 18 -7.56 4.82 16.55
CA ALA A 18 -8.04 3.57 17.13
C ALA A 18 -9.58 3.46 17.16
N GLU A 19 -10.27 4.60 17.18
CA GLU A 19 -11.72 4.65 17.30
C GLU A 19 -12.31 5.76 16.42
N VAL A 20 -13.48 5.50 15.85
CA VAL A 20 -14.27 6.51 15.12
C VAL A 20 -15.24 7.17 16.09
N LEU A 21 -15.21 8.48 16.16
CA LEU A 21 -16.10 9.27 17.00
C LEU A 21 -17.35 9.72 16.22
N TYR A 22 -18.50 9.60 16.84
CA TYR A 22 -19.79 9.96 16.24
C TYR A 22 -20.49 11.06 17.05
N ASP A 23 -21.24 11.90 16.36
CA ASP A 23 -22.14 12.86 16.99
C ASP A 23 -23.47 12.21 17.38
N GLU A 24 -24.38 13.00 17.99
CA GLU A 24 -25.70 12.55 18.44
C GLU A 24 -26.61 12.08 17.27
N ARG A 25 -26.32 12.52 16.03
CA ARG A 25 -27.02 12.13 14.81
C ARG A 25 -26.40 10.91 14.15
N GLY A 26 -25.33 10.37 14.71
CA GLY A 26 -24.58 9.25 14.17
C GLY A 26 -23.64 9.60 13.02
N ALA A 27 -23.42 10.89 12.72
CA ALA A 27 -22.40 11.32 11.76
C ALA A 27 -20.99 11.24 12.38
N VAL A 28 -19.99 10.97 11.57
CA VAL A 28 -18.59 10.99 12.02
C VAL A 28 -18.21 12.42 12.38
N LYS A 29 -17.67 12.63 13.59
CA LYS A 29 -17.17 13.91 14.10
C LYS A 29 -15.66 13.96 14.28
N GLY A 30 -14.97 12.83 14.03
CA GLY A 30 -13.52 12.71 14.21
C GLY A 30 -13.09 11.31 14.54
N VAL A 31 -11.87 11.20 15.09
CA VAL A 31 -11.27 9.93 15.54
C VAL A 31 -10.60 10.12 16.90
N ALA A 32 -10.49 9.04 17.67
CA ALA A 32 -9.62 8.98 18.85
C ALA A 32 -8.36 8.20 18.52
N THR A 33 -7.22 8.64 19.04
CA THR A 33 -5.97 7.88 18.97
C THR A 33 -5.92 6.83 20.07
N GLY A 34 -5.17 5.76 19.87
CA GLY A 34 -4.89 4.80 20.93
C GLY A 34 -3.96 5.35 22.00
N ASN A 35 -3.96 4.72 23.15
CA ASN A 35 -2.98 5.01 24.21
C ASN A 35 -1.57 4.69 23.71
N MET A 36 -0.60 5.49 24.12
CA MET A 36 0.82 5.26 23.85
C MET A 36 1.55 4.78 25.10
N GLY A 37 2.72 4.16 24.93
CA GLY A 37 3.51 3.67 26.07
C GLY A 37 2.84 2.52 26.81
N VAL A 38 2.11 1.66 26.10
CA VAL A 38 1.56 0.42 26.64
C VAL A 38 2.54 -0.72 26.40
N GLY A 39 2.88 -1.48 27.42
CA GLY A 39 3.75 -2.65 27.36
C GLY A 39 3.12 -3.82 26.58
N LYS A 40 3.91 -4.86 26.31
CA LYS A 40 3.41 -6.09 25.65
C LYS A 40 2.41 -6.87 26.49
N ASP A 41 2.43 -6.66 27.81
CA ASP A 41 1.52 -7.22 28.81
C ASP A 41 0.20 -6.44 28.91
N GLY A 42 0.09 -5.28 28.20
CA GLY A 42 -1.07 -4.39 28.25
C GLY A 42 -1.00 -3.33 29.35
N GLU A 43 0.04 -3.33 30.18
CA GLU A 43 0.19 -2.41 31.30
C GLU A 43 0.88 -1.09 30.87
N PRO A 44 0.57 0.04 31.54
CA PRO A 44 1.25 1.30 31.32
C PRO A 44 2.74 1.24 31.60
N THR A 45 3.57 1.79 30.71
CA THR A 45 5.00 2.02 30.94
C THR A 45 5.27 3.44 31.41
N ASP A 46 6.52 3.77 31.75
CA ASP A 46 6.94 5.10 32.17
C ASP A 46 6.63 6.20 31.12
N ASN A 47 6.44 5.81 29.85
CA ASN A 47 6.09 6.72 28.73
C ASN A 47 4.58 6.67 28.40
N PHE A 48 3.74 6.19 29.30
CA PHE A 48 2.31 6.09 29.06
C PHE A 48 1.67 7.46 28.83
N GLN A 49 0.87 7.55 27.77
CA GLN A 49 0.06 8.71 27.43
C GLN A 49 -1.33 8.24 26.99
N LEU A 50 -2.36 8.90 27.50
CA LEU A 50 -3.72 8.66 27.03
C LEU A 50 -3.87 9.10 25.58
N GLY A 51 -4.71 8.38 24.85
CA GLY A 51 -5.16 8.78 23.54
C GLY A 51 -5.90 10.12 23.57
N MET A 52 -5.95 10.77 22.41
CA MET A 52 -6.61 12.07 22.22
C MET A 52 -7.79 11.92 21.25
N GLU A 53 -8.83 12.72 21.49
CA GLU A 53 -9.89 12.91 20.48
C GLU A 53 -9.49 14.03 19.52
N LEU A 54 -9.53 13.74 18.23
CA LEU A 54 -9.31 14.69 17.13
C LEU A 54 -10.65 14.95 16.45
N HIS A 55 -11.22 16.11 16.70
CA HIS A 55 -12.50 16.51 16.12
C HIS A 55 -12.29 17.25 14.81
N ALA A 56 -13.13 16.97 13.81
CA ALA A 56 -13.08 17.59 12.50
C ALA A 56 -14.47 17.80 11.91
N LYS A 57 -14.60 18.77 11.00
CA LYS A 57 -15.84 18.95 10.21
C LYS A 57 -16.10 17.76 9.28
N TYR A 58 -15.03 17.19 8.72
CA TYR A 58 -15.04 16.00 7.89
C TYR A 58 -13.83 15.15 8.18
N THR A 59 -13.99 13.83 8.19
CA THR A 59 -12.92 12.85 8.38
C THR A 59 -12.75 12.05 7.11
N VAL A 60 -11.52 12.02 6.57
CA VAL A 60 -11.18 11.24 5.39
C VAL A 60 -10.38 10.00 5.81
N PHE A 61 -10.90 8.82 5.48
CA PHE A 61 -10.25 7.55 5.77
C PHE A 61 -9.40 7.14 4.57
N ALA A 62 -8.10 7.00 4.78
CA ALA A 62 -7.09 6.71 3.75
C ALA A 62 -6.10 5.65 4.26
N GLU A 63 -6.59 4.65 4.99
CA GLU A 63 -5.79 3.66 5.72
C GLU A 63 -5.23 2.55 4.80
N GLY A 64 -5.56 2.58 3.51
CA GLY A 64 -5.13 1.57 2.54
C GLY A 64 -6.08 0.36 2.47
N ALA A 65 -5.63 -0.72 1.86
CA ALA A 65 -6.43 -1.94 1.72
C ALA A 65 -6.83 -2.52 3.09
N ARG A 66 -8.13 -2.69 3.33
CA ARG A 66 -8.70 -3.15 4.59
C ARG A 66 -8.31 -2.29 5.80
N GLY A 67 -8.46 -0.99 5.66
CA GLY A 67 -8.25 -0.04 6.74
C GLY A 67 -8.98 -0.44 8.04
N HIS A 68 -8.35 -0.21 9.18
CA HIS A 68 -8.89 -0.63 10.47
C HIS A 68 -10.23 0.07 10.79
N LEU A 69 -10.27 1.39 10.65
CA LEU A 69 -11.47 2.19 10.88
C LEU A 69 -12.36 2.23 9.63
N GLY A 70 -11.79 2.16 8.43
CA GLY A 70 -12.53 2.07 7.17
C GLY A 70 -13.55 0.92 7.18
N LYS A 71 -13.17 -0.26 7.67
CA LYS A 71 -14.09 -1.39 7.84
C LYS A 71 -15.25 -1.09 8.78
N GLN A 72 -15.00 -0.34 9.86
CA GLN A 72 -16.03 0.01 10.84
C GLN A 72 -17.07 0.94 10.23
N VAL A 73 -16.63 1.98 9.50
CA VAL A 73 -17.56 2.91 8.84
C VAL A 73 -18.33 2.26 7.68
N ILE A 74 -17.67 1.37 6.92
CA ILE A 74 -18.34 0.57 5.87
C ILE A 74 -19.49 -0.22 6.48
N ALA A 75 -19.22 -0.97 7.53
CA ALA A 75 -20.24 -1.79 8.22
C ALA A 75 -21.34 -0.92 8.85
N LYS A 76 -20.98 0.15 9.56
CA LYS A 76 -21.93 1.02 10.26
C LYS A 76 -22.92 1.70 9.31
N PHE A 77 -22.45 2.16 8.16
CA PHE A 77 -23.26 2.86 7.19
C PHE A 77 -23.77 1.97 6.04
N GLY A 78 -23.46 0.68 6.05
CA GLY A 78 -23.86 -0.26 4.98
C GLY A 78 -23.35 0.16 3.62
N LEU A 79 -22.10 0.68 3.53
CA LEU A 79 -21.59 1.31 2.32
C LEU A 79 -21.36 0.32 1.18
N ASP A 80 -21.15 -0.95 1.48
CA ASP A 80 -20.94 -2.05 0.54
C ASP A 80 -22.21 -2.83 0.18
N ALA A 81 -23.37 -2.35 0.63
CA ALA A 81 -24.64 -3.01 0.32
C ALA A 81 -24.87 -3.12 -1.19
N GLY A 82 -25.08 -4.35 -1.69
CA GLY A 82 -25.31 -4.65 -3.11
C GLY A 82 -24.06 -4.52 -3.99
N LYS A 83 -22.87 -4.53 -3.40
CA LYS A 83 -21.58 -4.55 -4.11
C LYS A 83 -21.01 -5.96 -4.15
N ASP A 84 -20.18 -6.22 -5.16
CA ASP A 84 -19.42 -7.46 -5.22
C ASP A 84 -18.35 -7.47 -4.11
N PRO A 85 -17.94 -8.66 -3.62
CA PRO A 85 -16.83 -8.76 -2.69
C PRO A 85 -15.56 -8.14 -3.25
N GLN A 86 -14.79 -7.44 -2.38
CA GLN A 86 -13.50 -6.88 -2.77
C GLN A 86 -12.47 -7.99 -2.99
N SER A 87 -11.71 -7.87 -4.06
CA SER A 87 -10.54 -8.69 -4.34
C SER A 87 -9.25 -7.98 -3.88
N TYR A 88 -8.25 -8.77 -3.54
CA TYR A 88 -6.98 -8.25 -3.03
C TYR A 88 -5.78 -8.85 -3.75
N GLY A 89 -4.72 -8.06 -3.87
CA GLY A 89 -3.41 -8.51 -4.27
C GLY A 89 -2.37 -8.17 -3.22
N ILE A 90 -1.23 -8.86 -3.27
CA ILE A 90 -0.02 -8.48 -2.55
C ILE A 90 0.97 -7.88 -3.53
N GLY A 91 1.37 -6.62 -3.30
CA GLY A 91 2.43 -5.97 -4.05
C GLY A 91 3.71 -5.96 -3.24
N ILE A 92 4.79 -6.50 -3.80
CA ILE A 92 6.14 -6.47 -3.25
C ILE A 92 6.97 -5.56 -4.14
N LYS A 93 7.75 -4.67 -3.55
CA LYS A 93 8.60 -3.75 -4.31
C LYS A 93 9.95 -3.55 -3.66
N GLU A 94 10.92 -3.24 -4.50
CA GLU A 94 12.29 -2.88 -4.10
C GLU A 94 12.72 -1.61 -4.80
N LEU A 95 13.51 -0.80 -4.09
CA LEU A 95 14.22 0.35 -4.65
C LEU A 95 15.69 -0.02 -4.80
N TRP A 96 16.20 0.17 -5.99
CA TRP A 96 17.59 -0.12 -6.34
C TRP A 96 18.29 1.13 -6.88
N GLU A 97 19.57 1.26 -6.59
CA GLU A 97 20.49 2.12 -7.30
C GLU A 97 21.25 1.26 -8.31
N ILE A 98 21.26 1.65 -9.58
CA ILE A 98 21.85 0.88 -10.66
C ILE A 98 22.96 1.66 -11.36
N ASP A 99 23.78 0.97 -12.12
CA ASP A 99 24.83 1.61 -12.90
C ASP A 99 24.23 2.62 -13.91
N PRO A 100 24.78 3.86 -14.01
CA PRO A 100 24.30 4.86 -14.92
C PRO A 100 24.24 4.41 -16.39
N ALA A 101 25.13 3.49 -16.83
CA ALA A 101 25.12 2.95 -18.17
C ALA A 101 23.89 2.10 -18.49
N ARG A 102 23.15 1.66 -17.47
CA ARG A 102 21.89 0.89 -17.60
C ARG A 102 20.65 1.68 -17.23
N HIS A 103 20.85 2.91 -16.79
CA HIS A 103 19.75 3.77 -16.37
C HIS A 103 19.15 4.52 -17.56
N GLN A 104 17.81 4.54 -17.65
CA GLN A 104 17.05 5.21 -18.70
C GLN A 104 15.97 6.08 -18.05
N PRO A 105 16.26 7.34 -17.69
CA PRO A 105 15.31 8.21 -17.00
C PRO A 105 13.94 8.25 -17.67
N GLY A 106 12.87 8.01 -16.90
CA GLY A 106 11.49 8.01 -17.38
C GLY A 106 11.03 6.71 -18.05
N LEU A 107 11.87 5.71 -18.19
CA LEU A 107 11.43 4.39 -18.66
C LEU A 107 10.48 3.78 -17.62
N ALA A 108 9.28 3.42 -18.08
CA ALA A 108 8.28 2.66 -17.34
C ALA A 108 8.01 1.36 -18.09
N LEU A 109 8.23 0.23 -17.44
CA LEU A 109 8.03 -1.09 -18.00
C LEU A 109 7.02 -1.84 -17.15
N HIS A 110 6.03 -2.44 -17.81
CA HIS A 110 5.04 -3.32 -17.20
C HIS A 110 5.10 -4.69 -17.85
N SER A 111 4.82 -5.74 -17.08
CA SER A 111 4.62 -7.09 -17.61
C SER A 111 3.51 -7.81 -16.88
N ALA A 112 2.94 -8.82 -17.54
CA ALA A 112 1.96 -9.74 -16.98
C ALA A 112 2.41 -11.19 -17.25
N GLY A 113 1.87 -12.14 -16.50
CA GLY A 113 2.14 -13.57 -16.64
C GLY A 113 3.42 -13.99 -15.92
N TRP A 114 4.38 -14.49 -16.67
CA TRP A 114 5.61 -15.08 -16.10
C TRP A 114 6.23 -14.24 -14.96
N PRO A 115 6.64 -14.88 -13.84
CA PRO A 115 6.74 -16.29 -13.53
C PRO A 115 5.44 -16.98 -13.09
N LEU A 116 4.33 -16.24 -13.00
CA LEU A 116 3.02 -16.83 -12.70
C LEU A 116 2.49 -17.64 -13.88
N ASP A 117 1.65 -18.61 -13.57
CA ASP A 117 0.85 -19.31 -14.55
C ASP A 117 -0.37 -18.49 -15.00
N ASP A 118 -1.10 -18.99 -15.97
CA ASP A 118 -2.29 -18.33 -16.56
C ASP A 118 -3.51 -18.36 -15.64
N ALA A 119 -3.50 -19.17 -14.58
CA ALA A 119 -4.57 -19.24 -13.58
C ALA A 119 -4.35 -18.24 -12.41
N THR A 120 -3.15 -17.66 -12.31
CA THR A 120 -2.79 -16.76 -11.22
C THR A 120 -2.67 -15.33 -11.72
N TYR A 121 -3.58 -14.47 -11.25
CA TYR A 121 -3.54 -13.05 -11.59
C TYR A 121 -2.31 -12.35 -10.99
N GLY A 122 -1.64 -11.55 -11.80
CA GLY A 122 -0.50 -10.77 -11.33
C GLY A 122 0.32 -10.16 -12.46
N GLY A 123 1.38 -9.47 -12.06
CA GLY A 123 2.26 -8.80 -13.01
C GLY A 123 3.34 -8.00 -12.31
N SER A 124 4.11 -7.26 -13.08
CA SER A 124 5.24 -6.50 -12.58
C SER A 124 5.30 -5.09 -13.14
N PHE A 125 6.08 -4.28 -12.47
CA PHE A 125 6.50 -2.98 -12.96
C PHE A 125 7.98 -2.74 -12.68
N LEU A 126 8.62 -1.93 -13.52
CA LEU A 126 9.98 -1.44 -13.33
C LEU A 126 10.02 0.01 -13.84
N TYR A 127 10.32 0.95 -12.93
CA TYR A 127 10.35 2.37 -13.23
C TYR A 127 11.71 2.96 -12.97
N HIS A 128 12.28 3.64 -13.98
CA HIS A 128 13.50 4.41 -13.84
C HIS A 128 13.19 5.82 -13.31
N MET A 129 13.61 6.06 -12.09
CA MET A 129 13.43 7.32 -11.38
C MET A 129 14.65 8.23 -11.57
N ALA A 130 14.68 9.39 -10.90
CA ALA A 130 15.88 10.23 -10.85
C ALA A 130 17.05 9.54 -10.13
N ASP A 131 18.25 10.06 -10.28
CA ASP A 131 19.46 9.69 -9.54
C ASP A 131 19.85 8.20 -9.68
N ASN A 132 19.76 7.64 -10.88
CA ASN A 132 20.07 6.24 -11.17
C ASN A 132 19.28 5.23 -10.33
N LYS A 133 18.11 5.62 -9.86
CA LYS A 133 17.25 4.75 -9.05
C LYS A 133 16.22 4.05 -9.91
N VAL A 134 15.96 2.80 -9.58
CA VAL A 134 14.93 1.97 -10.20
C VAL A 134 14.03 1.39 -9.11
N VAL A 135 12.73 1.55 -9.27
CA VAL A 135 11.75 0.80 -8.48
C VAL A 135 11.29 -0.39 -9.29
N VAL A 136 11.45 -1.58 -8.76
CA VAL A 136 10.92 -2.81 -9.33
C VAL A 136 9.92 -3.42 -8.38
N GLY A 137 8.78 -3.87 -8.90
CA GLY A 137 7.75 -4.49 -8.09
C GLY A 137 7.02 -5.61 -8.81
N PHE A 138 6.38 -6.44 -8.01
CA PHE A 138 5.64 -7.60 -8.46
C PHE A 138 4.35 -7.73 -7.65
N VAL A 139 3.25 -8.00 -8.32
CA VAL A 139 1.93 -8.13 -7.70
C VAL A 139 1.40 -9.51 -7.97
N VAL A 140 0.82 -10.14 -6.95
CA VAL A 140 0.13 -11.43 -7.04
C VAL A 140 -1.26 -11.27 -6.46
N GLY A 141 -2.30 -11.69 -7.19
CA GLY A 141 -3.66 -11.79 -6.68
C GLY A 141 -3.71 -12.79 -5.51
N LEU A 142 -4.41 -12.43 -4.43
CA LEU A 142 -4.46 -13.28 -3.22
C LEU A 142 -5.50 -14.42 -3.30
N ASP A 143 -6.13 -14.57 -4.44
CA ASP A 143 -7.06 -15.67 -4.79
C ASP A 143 -6.37 -16.83 -5.51
N TYR A 144 -5.04 -16.85 -5.57
CA TYR A 144 -4.28 -17.95 -6.20
C TYR A 144 -4.62 -19.31 -5.56
N GLN A 145 -4.72 -20.34 -6.41
CA GLN A 145 -5.18 -21.67 -5.99
C GLN A 145 -4.05 -22.57 -5.48
N ASN A 146 -2.81 -22.32 -5.91
CA ASN A 146 -1.66 -23.11 -5.49
C ASN A 146 -1.19 -22.73 -4.09
N PRO A 147 -1.42 -23.56 -3.03
CA PRO A 147 -1.04 -23.22 -1.67
C PRO A 147 0.48 -23.14 -1.44
N TRP A 148 1.27 -23.64 -2.38
CA TRP A 148 2.74 -23.58 -2.34
C TRP A 148 3.31 -22.35 -3.03
N LEU A 149 2.48 -21.54 -3.69
CA LEU A 149 2.93 -20.32 -4.31
C LEU A 149 3.36 -19.32 -3.23
N SER A 150 4.59 -18.84 -3.35
CA SER A 150 5.12 -17.78 -2.50
C SER A 150 5.27 -16.50 -3.33
N PRO A 151 4.48 -15.45 -3.09
CA PRO A 151 4.63 -14.19 -3.81
C PRO A 151 6.04 -13.60 -3.74
N PHE A 152 6.73 -13.81 -2.63
CA PHE A 152 8.13 -13.39 -2.48
C PHE A 152 9.06 -14.15 -3.43
N GLU A 153 8.96 -15.48 -3.49
CA GLU A 153 9.80 -16.32 -4.37
C GLU A 153 9.50 -16.03 -5.85
N GLU A 154 8.23 -15.83 -6.21
CA GLU A 154 7.86 -15.45 -7.57
C GLU A 154 8.47 -14.09 -7.96
N PHE A 155 8.53 -13.13 -7.03
CA PHE A 155 9.23 -11.88 -7.27
C PHE A 155 10.74 -12.07 -7.44
N GLN A 156 11.37 -12.98 -6.68
CA GLN A 156 12.78 -13.31 -6.89
C GLN A 156 12.99 -13.96 -8.27
N ARG A 157 12.14 -14.91 -8.67
CA ARG A 157 12.16 -15.52 -10.00
C ARG A 157 12.01 -14.48 -11.10
N PHE A 158 11.06 -13.56 -10.97
CA PHE A 158 10.87 -12.47 -11.93
C PHE A 158 12.16 -11.70 -12.19
N LYS A 159 12.92 -11.38 -11.15
CA LYS A 159 14.19 -10.67 -11.30
C LYS A 159 15.29 -11.47 -12.00
N THR A 160 15.14 -12.79 -12.13
CA THR A 160 16.10 -13.63 -12.87
C THR A 160 15.85 -13.64 -14.38
N HIS A 161 14.73 -13.09 -14.86
CA HIS A 161 14.47 -13.00 -16.30
C HIS A 161 15.57 -12.19 -17.00
N PRO A 162 16.11 -12.66 -18.15
CA PRO A 162 17.26 -12.02 -18.80
C PRO A 162 17.11 -10.51 -19.03
N ASN A 163 15.91 -10.05 -19.45
CA ASN A 163 15.64 -8.64 -19.71
C ASN A 163 15.49 -7.80 -18.44
N ILE A 164 15.25 -8.43 -17.27
CA ILE A 164 15.07 -7.76 -15.99
C ILE A 164 16.36 -7.77 -15.19
N ARG A 165 17.01 -8.94 -15.06
CA ARG A 165 18.27 -9.08 -14.33
C ARG A 165 19.37 -8.18 -14.90
N TRP A 166 19.31 -7.92 -16.21
CA TRP A 166 20.25 -7.04 -16.89
C TRP A 166 20.38 -5.65 -16.21
N TYR A 167 19.31 -5.13 -15.63
CA TYR A 167 19.38 -3.84 -14.91
C TYR A 167 20.16 -3.92 -13.60
N PHE A 168 20.19 -5.10 -12.97
CA PHE A 168 20.71 -5.28 -11.61
C PHE A 168 22.05 -5.99 -11.55
N GLU A 169 22.40 -6.76 -12.57
CA GLU A 169 23.68 -7.47 -12.62
C GLU A 169 24.82 -6.55 -13.06
N GLY A 170 25.98 -6.75 -12.45
CA GLY A 170 27.22 -6.14 -12.93
C GLY A 170 27.73 -6.83 -14.20
N ASP A 171 28.59 -6.13 -14.92
CA ASP A 171 29.37 -6.67 -16.05
C ASP A 171 30.80 -6.14 -15.95
N PRO A 172 31.70 -6.85 -15.23
CA PRO A 172 33.07 -6.42 -15.02
C PRO A 172 33.85 -6.20 -16.33
N ALA A 173 33.52 -6.97 -17.39
CA ALA A 173 34.15 -6.82 -18.70
C ALA A 173 33.83 -5.47 -19.36
N LYS A 174 32.73 -4.87 -18.99
CA LYS A 174 32.29 -3.55 -19.48
C LYS A 174 32.40 -2.44 -18.42
N GLY A 175 32.96 -2.76 -17.25
CA GLY A 175 33.07 -1.81 -16.14
C GLY A 175 31.75 -1.47 -15.45
N ILE A 176 30.69 -2.25 -15.68
CA ILE A 176 29.35 -2.02 -15.12
C ILE A 176 29.28 -2.59 -13.71
N GLN A 177 28.87 -1.76 -12.75
CA GLN A 177 28.71 -2.16 -11.36
C GLN A 177 27.37 -2.88 -11.13
N PRO A 178 27.32 -3.86 -10.22
CA PRO A 178 26.06 -4.47 -9.82
C PRO A 178 25.18 -3.46 -9.09
N GLY A 179 23.87 -3.58 -9.29
CA GLY A 179 22.90 -2.77 -8.58
C GLY A 179 22.92 -2.99 -7.07
N LYS A 180 22.63 -1.95 -6.31
CA LYS A 180 22.52 -1.97 -4.85
C LYS A 180 21.07 -1.77 -4.45
N ARG A 181 20.48 -2.76 -3.72
CA ARG A 181 19.15 -2.60 -3.14
C ARG A 181 19.19 -1.62 -1.97
N LEU A 182 18.41 -0.53 -2.07
CA LEU A 182 18.36 0.52 -1.07
C LEU A 182 17.25 0.29 -0.05
N SER A 183 16.08 -0.17 -0.51
CA SER A 183 14.93 -0.46 0.34
C SER A 183 14.00 -1.49 -0.28
N TYR A 184 13.09 -2.02 0.52
CA TYR A 184 12.05 -2.95 0.08
C TYR A 184 10.81 -2.82 0.96
N GLY A 185 9.69 -3.34 0.46
CA GLY A 185 8.45 -3.39 1.22
C GLY A 185 7.36 -4.15 0.48
N ALA A 186 6.33 -4.52 1.22
CA ALA A 186 5.14 -5.15 0.68
C ALA A 186 3.89 -4.49 1.23
N ARG A 187 2.82 -4.44 0.41
CA ARG A 187 1.51 -3.95 0.80
C ARG A 187 0.42 -4.74 0.10
N ALA A 188 -0.66 -5.02 0.84
CA ALA A 188 -1.90 -5.43 0.21
C ALA A 188 -2.49 -4.25 -0.58
N ILE A 189 -3.08 -4.54 -1.71
CA ILE A 189 -3.81 -3.61 -2.56
C ILE A 189 -5.20 -4.17 -2.86
N THR A 190 -6.15 -3.30 -3.13
CA THR A 190 -7.48 -3.70 -3.63
C THR A 190 -7.41 -3.90 -5.13
N ALA A 191 -8.17 -4.84 -5.66
CA ALA A 191 -8.19 -5.20 -7.08
C ALA A 191 -9.59 -5.50 -7.64
N GLY A 192 -10.67 -5.33 -6.85
CA GLY A 192 -12.04 -5.68 -7.24
C GLY A 192 -12.70 -4.73 -8.24
N GLY A 193 -12.09 -3.59 -8.50
CA GLY A 193 -12.59 -2.62 -9.48
C GLY A 193 -13.94 -1.99 -9.12
N LEU A 194 -14.64 -1.48 -10.14
CA LEU A 194 -15.85 -0.66 -9.97
C LEU A 194 -17.00 -1.40 -9.27
N LEU A 195 -17.16 -2.69 -9.51
CA LEU A 195 -18.29 -3.46 -8.96
C LEU A 195 -18.14 -3.69 -7.45
N SER A 196 -16.91 -3.70 -6.94
CA SER A 196 -16.60 -3.82 -5.50
C SER A 196 -16.48 -2.48 -4.79
N LEU A 197 -16.65 -1.37 -5.51
CA LEU A 197 -16.49 -0.03 -4.95
C LEU A 197 -17.66 0.30 -4.02
N PRO A 198 -17.44 0.53 -2.70
CA PRO A 198 -18.49 0.92 -1.79
C PRO A 198 -19.00 2.34 -2.08
N LYS A 199 -20.08 2.73 -1.48
CA LYS A 199 -20.48 4.13 -1.41
C LYS A 199 -19.40 4.87 -0.59
N THR A 200 -18.71 5.80 -1.20
CA THR A 200 -17.47 6.38 -0.63
C THR A 200 -17.72 7.58 0.27
N VAL A 201 -18.91 8.18 0.24
CA VAL A 201 -19.28 9.34 1.04
C VAL A 201 -20.41 8.96 1.99
N PHE A 202 -20.28 9.38 3.24
CA PHE A 202 -21.24 9.14 4.31
C PHE A 202 -21.28 10.35 5.27
N PRO A 203 -22.25 10.45 6.19
CA PRO A 203 -22.37 11.58 7.09
C PRO A 203 -21.07 11.82 7.90
N GLY A 204 -20.45 12.98 7.71
CA GLY A 204 -19.24 13.42 8.40
C GLY A 204 -17.92 12.88 7.83
N GLY A 205 -17.92 12.13 6.71
CA GLY A 205 -16.67 11.62 6.18
C GLY A 205 -16.71 11.00 4.79
N ALA A 206 -15.52 10.53 4.36
CA ALA A 206 -15.35 9.82 3.10
C ALA A 206 -14.21 8.79 3.17
N LEU A 207 -14.33 7.73 2.36
CA LEU A 207 -13.26 6.78 2.06
C LEU A 207 -12.52 7.23 0.81
N VAL A 208 -11.19 7.07 0.77
CA VAL A 208 -10.37 7.40 -0.40
C VAL A 208 -9.26 6.35 -0.65
N GLY A 209 -8.69 6.36 -1.85
CA GLY A 209 -7.61 5.46 -2.24
C GLY A 209 -7.98 3.99 -2.14
N CYS A 210 -7.05 3.15 -1.67
CA CYS A 210 -7.31 1.71 -1.48
C CYS A 210 -8.25 1.40 -0.30
N ASP A 211 -8.48 2.33 0.61
CA ASP A 211 -9.50 2.18 1.66
C ASP A 211 -10.92 2.20 1.05
N ALA A 212 -11.11 2.99 0.01
CA ALA A 212 -12.31 2.98 -0.83
C ALA A 212 -12.30 1.87 -1.90
N GLY A 213 -11.13 1.33 -2.24
CA GLY A 213 -10.99 0.36 -3.32
C GLY A 213 -10.89 0.96 -4.72
N TYR A 214 -10.38 2.19 -4.87
CA TYR A 214 -10.30 2.87 -6.17
C TYR A 214 -9.30 2.27 -7.15
N LEU A 215 -8.39 1.40 -6.69
CA LEU A 215 -7.44 0.77 -7.60
C LEU A 215 -8.20 -0.17 -8.54
N ASN A 216 -8.04 0.08 -9.83
CA ASN A 216 -8.46 -0.82 -10.89
C ASN A 216 -7.19 -1.45 -11.50
N ALA A 217 -7.13 -2.76 -11.50
CA ALA A 217 -5.99 -3.51 -11.99
C ALA A 217 -6.18 -4.03 -13.43
N SER A 218 -7.28 -3.67 -14.10
CA SER A 218 -7.58 -4.02 -15.50
C SER A 218 -7.14 -2.94 -16.47
#